data_123c9f1a527b52dbac80a1f6c41b8e76
#
_entry.id   123c9f1a527b52dbac80a1f6c41b8e76
#
_cell.length_a   1.000
_cell.length_b   1.000
_cell.length_c   1.000
_cell.angle_alpha   90.00
_cell.angle_beta   90.00
_cell.angle_gamma   90.00
#
_symmetry.space_group_name_H-M   'P 1'
#
loop_
_entity.id
_entity.type
_entity.pdbx_description
1 polymer ?
#
loop_
_entity_poly.entity_id
_entity_poly.type
_entity_poly.pdbx_seq_one_letter_code
_entity_poly.pdbx_strand_id
1 'polypeptide(L)'
;KEAGAIVYKRFDETKKTKGYALNWFLQQKIEENAPYDAFFVFDADNIVHPDFIKNMNKKLCQGEDVVQGYRDIKNPTDSWITAGYAIFYWTMHRFYHLARYNLGLSPLLNGTGFMVRFDVVKPQGWDTKTLTEDIEFSLKRIIKGKKLGWATDAICYDEQPVGFVQSWSQRSRWTVGHIQCIHEYTKKLAIAAKENKTMMNFDGLLYIVGSIP
;
A
#
# COMPACT_ATOMS: atom_id res chain seq x y z
N LYS A 1 -23.96 7.46 -5.89
CA LYS A 1 -24.44 7.64 -7.27
C LYS A 1 -24.74 9.12 -7.57
N GLU A 2 -25.31 9.85 -6.64
CA GLU A 2 -25.61 11.29 -6.82
C GLU A 2 -24.35 12.13 -7.02
N ALA A 3 -23.20 11.72 -6.45
CA ALA A 3 -21.89 12.37 -6.61
C ALA A 3 -21.12 11.91 -7.87
N GLY A 4 -21.75 11.23 -8.83
CA GLY A 4 -21.12 10.75 -10.06
C GLY A 4 -20.27 9.46 -9.88
N ALA A 5 -20.24 8.85 -8.70
CA ALA A 5 -19.49 7.63 -8.47
C ALA A 5 -20.14 6.41 -9.14
N ILE A 6 -19.31 5.57 -9.78
CA ILE A 6 -19.72 4.29 -10.35
C ILE A 6 -19.53 3.21 -9.28
N VAL A 7 -20.62 2.50 -8.96
CA VAL A 7 -20.61 1.47 -7.92
C VAL A 7 -20.56 0.09 -8.55
N TYR A 8 -19.49 -0.65 -8.27
CA TYR A 8 -19.33 -2.05 -8.63
C TYR A 8 -19.64 -2.93 -7.41
N LYS A 9 -20.59 -3.85 -7.55
CA LYS A 9 -20.97 -4.78 -6.47
C LYS A 9 -20.33 -6.13 -6.72
N ARG A 10 -19.61 -6.64 -5.72
CA ARG A 10 -19.02 -7.97 -5.70
C ARG A 10 -19.61 -8.79 -4.56
N PHE A 11 -20.06 -9.99 -4.87
CA PHE A 11 -20.55 -10.96 -3.89
C PHE A 11 -19.69 -12.22 -4.00
N ASP A 12 -18.90 -12.49 -2.97
CA ASP A 12 -18.06 -13.69 -2.89
C ASP A 12 -17.86 -14.03 -1.41
N GLU A 13 -18.38 -15.15 -0.98
CA GLU A 13 -18.34 -15.57 0.42
C GLU A 13 -17.00 -16.17 0.83
N THR A 14 -16.18 -16.56 -0.12
CA THR A 14 -14.89 -17.24 0.11
C THR A 14 -13.69 -16.30 0.06
N LYS A 15 -13.71 -15.31 -0.85
CA LYS A 15 -12.61 -14.39 -1.13
C LYS A 15 -12.97 -12.97 -0.70
N LYS A 16 -13.02 -12.72 0.62
CA LYS A 16 -13.55 -11.46 1.21
C LYS A 16 -12.52 -10.34 1.41
N THR A 17 -11.22 -10.56 1.14
CA THR A 17 -10.21 -9.54 1.42
C THR A 17 -10.22 -8.42 0.37
N LYS A 18 -9.64 -7.25 0.74
CA LYS A 18 -9.46 -6.09 -0.14
C LYS A 18 -8.65 -6.47 -1.40
N GLY A 19 -7.61 -7.29 -1.25
CA GLY A 19 -6.80 -7.76 -2.39
C GLY A 19 -7.62 -8.50 -3.44
N TYR A 20 -8.52 -9.39 -3.03
CA TYR A 20 -9.42 -10.07 -3.98
C TYR A 20 -10.43 -9.12 -4.64
N ALA A 21 -10.90 -8.10 -3.92
CA ALA A 21 -11.81 -7.10 -4.49
C ALA A 21 -11.10 -6.23 -5.55
N LEU A 22 -9.88 -5.78 -5.24
CA LEU A 22 -9.04 -5.06 -6.18
C LEU A 22 -8.73 -5.90 -7.42
N ASN A 23 -8.33 -7.17 -7.22
CA ASN A 23 -8.04 -8.05 -8.34
C ASN A 23 -9.27 -8.25 -9.25
N TRP A 24 -10.44 -8.52 -8.67
CA TRP A 24 -11.68 -8.70 -9.40
C TRP A 24 -12.03 -7.45 -10.25
N PHE A 25 -11.91 -6.26 -9.67
CA PHE A 25 -12.18 -5.02 -10.39
C PHE A 25 -11.16 -4.75 -11.50
N LEU A 26 -9.88 -4.93 -11.19
CA LEU A 26 -8.80 -4.67 -12.16
C LEU A 26 -8.85 -5.65 -13.34
N GLN A 27 -9.19 -6.92 -13.12
CA GLN A 27 -9.36 -7.89 -14.21
C GLN A 27 -10.44 -7.43 -15.20
N GLN A 28 -11.58 -6.93 -14.74
CA GLN A 28 -12.60 -6.38 -15.64
C GLN A 28 -12.05 -5.21 -16.47
N LYS A 29 -11.27 -4.31 -15.85
CA LYS A 29 -10.69 -3.16 -16.57
C LYS A 29 -9.60 -3.57 -17.55
N ILE A 30 -8.88 -4.65 -17.28
CA ILE A 30 -7.91 -5.25 -18.21
C ILE A 30 -8.63 -5.88 -19.40
N GLU A 31 -9.68 -6.66 -19.17
CA GLU A 31 -10.50 -7.29 -20.20
C GLU A 31 -11.19 -6.25 -21.10
N GLU A 32 -11.65 -5.15 -20.54
CA GLU A 32 -12.23 -4.02 -21.27
C GLU A 32 -11.18 -3.23 -22.08
N ASN A 33 -9.89 -3.55 -21.99
CA ASN A 33 -8.79 -2.75 -22.55
C ASN A 33 -8.90 -1.26 -22.18
N ALA A 34 -9.27 -0.98 -20.93
CA ALA A 34 -9.51 0.38 -20.46
C ALA A 34 -8.27 1.27 -20.67
N PRO A 35 -8.42 2.47 -21.24
CA PRO A 35 -7.31 3.35 -21.62
C PRO A 35 -6.77 4.15 -20.42
N TYR A 36 -6.42 3.46 -19.33
CA TYR A 36 -5.88 4.09 -18.14
C TYR A 36 -4.35 4.00 -18.12
N ASP A 37 -3.69 5.10 -17.78
CA ASP A 37 -2.23 5.12 -17.53
C ASP A 37 -1.91 4.61 -16.13
N ALA A 38 -2.74 4.98 -15.14
CA ALA A 38 -2.58 4.59 -13.75
C ALA A 38 -3.93 4.57 -13.03
N PHE A 39 -3.95 3.92 -11.86
CA PHE A 39 -5.08 3.99 -10.93
C PHE A 39 -4.62 4.34 -9.52
N PHE A 40 -5.55 4.85 -8.74
CA PHE A 40 -5.34 5.21 -7.34
C PHE A 40 -6.24 4.36 -6.45
N VAL A 41 -5.75 4.02 -5.27
CA VAL A 41 -6.51 3.27 -4.28
C VAL A 41 -6.66 4.11 -3.02
N PHE A 42 -7.92 4.30 -2.60
CA PHE A 42 -8.29 4.96 -1.36
C PHE A 42 -9.28 4.10 -0.59
N ASP A 43 -9.24 4.18 0.73
CA ASP A 43 -10.30 3.66 1.59
C ASP A 43 -11.49 4.63 1.57
N ALA A 44 -12.69 4.12 1.86
CA ALA A 44 -13.93 4.89 1.67
C ALA A 44 -14.08 6.09 2.63
N ASP A 45 -13.32 6.12 3.71
CA ASP A 45 -13.27 7.15 4.74
C ASP A 45 -12.17 8.19 4.51
N ASN A 46 -11.37 8.04 3.46
CA ASN A 46 -10.29 8.97 3.19
C ASN A 46 -10.76 10.32 2.65
N ILE A 47 -10.11 11.39 3.11
CA ILE A 47 -10.18 12.72 2.50
C ILE A 47 -8.89 12.94 1.74
N VAL A 48 -9.03 13.31 0.46
CA VAL A 48 -7.89 13.47 -0.45
C VAL A 48 -7.56 14.95 -0.63
N HIS A 49 -6.29 15.32 -0.42
CA HIS A 49 -5.86 16.70 -0.67
C HIS A 49 -6.06 17.08 -2.15
N PRO A 50 -6.52 18.29 -2.47
CA PRO A 50 -6.80 18.72 -3.86
C PRO A 50 -5.64 18.51 -4.84
N ASP A 51 -4.39 18.67 -4.39
CA ASP A 51 -3.19 18.49 -5.21
C ASP A 51 -2.69 17.04 -5.27
N PHE A 52 -3.36 16.08 -4.65
CA PHE A 52 -2.91 14.69 -4.57
C PHE A 52 -2.61 14.11 -5.95
N ILE A 53 -3.59 14.13 -6.86
CA ILE A 53 -3.46 13.58 -8.22
C ILE A 53 -2.36 14.29 -8.99
N LYS A 54 -2.28 15.62 -8.89
CA LYS A 54 -1.23 16.44 -9.53
C LYS A 54 0.17 16.01 -9.06
N ASN A 55 0.35 15.79 -7.75
CA ASN A 55 1.64 15.38 -7.19
C ASN A 55 1.99 13.93 -7.53
N MET A 56 1.02 13.04 -7.57
CA MET A 56 1.21 11.67 -8.06
C MET A 56 1.53 11.63 -9.55
N ASN A 57 0.86 12.44 -10.36
CA ASN A 57 1.14 12.52 -11.80
C ASN A 57 2.58 13.00 -12.09
N LYS A 58 3.13 13.91 -11.27
CA LYS A 58 4.57 14.26 -11.37
C LYS A 58 5.46 13.03 -11.21
N LYS A 59 5.15 12.15 -10.24
CA LYS A 59 5.89 10.91 -10.02
C LYS A 59 5.75 9.93 -11.19
N LEU A 60 4.54 9.80 -11.72
CA LEU A 60 4.28 8.98 -12.91
C LEU A 60 5.10 9.48 -14.12
N CYS A 61 5.12 10.79 -14.36
CA CYS A 61 5.92 11.41 -15.43
C CYS A 61 7.44 11.27 -15.20
N GLN A 62 7.88 11.09 -13.97
CA GLN A 62 9.28 10.77 -13.63
C GLN A 62 9.63 9.28 -13.83
N GLY A 63 8.67 8.46 -14.25
CA GLY A 63 8.86 7.03 -14.52
C GLY A 63 8.62 6.12 -13.32
N GLU A 64 8.04 6.64 -12.22
CA GLU A 64 7.68 5.83 -11.06
C GLU A 64 6.46 4.96 -11.36
N ASP A 65 6.58 3.65 -11.21
CA ASP A 65 5.51 2.70 -11.56
C ASP A 65 4.46 2.51 -10.46
N VAL A 66 4.93 2.52 -9.19
CA VAL A 66 4.11 2.34 -8.00
C VAL A 66 4.56 3.35 -6.97
N VAL A 67 3.67 4.18 -6.46
CA VAL A 67 4.00 5.30 -5.58
C VAL A 67 3.06 5.33 -4.39
N GLN A 68 3.62 5.34 -3.19
CA GLN A 68 2.89 5.62 -1.95
C GLN A 68 2.87 7.13 -1.70
N GLY A 69 1.69 7.68 -1.42
CA GLY A 69 1.52 9.04 -0.94
C GLY A 69 1.68 9.16 0.58
N TYR A 70 1.66 10.38 1.05
CA TYR A 70 1.69 10.67 2.48
C TYR A 70 0.30 10.44 3.09
N ARG A 71 0.18 9.43 3.95
CA ARG A 71 -1.03 9.14 4.70
C ARG A 71 -0.99 9.92 6.01
N ASP A 72 -1.78 10.97 6.10
CA ASP A 72 -1.97 11.75 7.33
C ASP A 72 -3.22 11.27 8.09
N ILE A 73 -3.37 11.71 9.31
CA ILE A 73 -4.47 11.32 10.18
C ILE A 73 -5.53 12.41 10.22
N LYS A 74 -6.78 12.03 9.95
CA LYS A 74 -7.95 12.92 9.91
C LYS A 74 -8.38 13.38 11.31
N ASN A 75 -8.24 12.51 12.31
CA ASN A 75 -8.74 12.69 13.67
C ASN A 75 -7.67 12.48 14.76
N PRO A 76 -6.51 13.18 14.71
CA PRO A 76 -5.37 12.90 15.60
C PRO A 76 -5.61 13.23 17.07
N THR A 77 -6.62 14.03 17.38
CA THR A 77 -6.92 14.55 18.73
C THR A 77 -8.18 13.94 19.37
N ASP A 78 -8.88 13.01 18.71
CA ASP A 78 -10.15 12.45 19.19
C ASP A 78 -9.96 11.53 20.40
N SER A 79 -8.81 10.88 20.52
CA SER A 79 -8.44 10.04 21.66
C SER A 79 -6.93 9.85 21.77
N TRP A 80 -6.47 9.30 22.89
CA TRP A 80 -5.07 8.90 23.04
C TRP A 80 -4.67 7.80 22.03
N ILE A 81 -5.60 6.99 21.56
CA ILE A 81 -5.38 5.95 20.55
C ILE A 81 -5.11 6.60 19.20
N THR A 82 -5.95 7.55 18.78
CA THR A 82 -5.77 8.26 17.50
C THR A 82 -4.51 9.11 17.51
N ALA A 83 -4.15 9.72 18.66
CA ALA A 83 -2.88 10.40 18.83
C ALA A 83 -1.69 9.45 18.68
N GLY A 84 -1.77 8.25 19.26
CA GLY A 84 -0.77 7.20 19.08
C GLY A 84 -0.58 6.79 17.61
N TYR A 85 -1.68 6.61 16.86
CA TYR A 85 -1.61 6.36 15.42
C TYR A 85 -0.99 7.52 14.65
N ALA A 86 -1.32 8.77 15.00
CA ALA A 86 -0.76 9.94 14.36
C ALA A 86 0.77 9.98 14.51
N ILE A 87 1.28 9.84 15.74
CA ILE A 87 2.72 9.79 16.02
C ILE A 87 3.38 8.64 15.27
N PHE A 88 2.76 7.44 15.27
CA PHE A 88 3.28 6.28 14.55
C PHE A 88 3.40 6.55 13.04
N TYR A 89 2.35 7.03 12.38
CA TYR A 89 2.38 7.28 10.94
C TYR A 89 3.31 8.43 10.57
N TRP A 90 3.33 9.55 11.31
CA TRP A 90 4.25 10.66 11.06
C TRP A 90 5.70 10.23 11.16
N THR A 91 6.03 9.44 12.19
CA THR A 91 7.37 8.88 12.38
C THR A 91 7.72 7.91 11.26
N MET A 92 6.83 6.98 10.93
CA MET A 92 7.05 5.98 9.89
C MET A 92 7.22 6.64 8.52
N HIS A 93 6.41 7.63 8.17
CA HIS A 93 6.52 8.30 6.88
C HIS A 93 7.81 9.11 6.75
N ARG A 94 8.19 9.84 7.79
CA ARG A 94 9.35 10.72 7.74
C ARG A 94 10.67 9.98 7.88
N PHE A 95 10.78 9.11 8.88
CA PHE A 95 12.04 8.46 9.23
C PHE A 95 12.22 7.07 8.62
N TYR A 96 11.15 6.50 8.09
CA TYR A 96 11.21 5.16 7.51
C TYR A 96 11.00 5.19 5.99
N HIS A 97 9.85 5.63 5.48
CA HIS A 97 9.55 5.60 4.04
C HIS A 97 10.35 6.63 3.25
N LEU A 98 10.35 7.89 3.69
CA LEU A 98 11.11 8.96 3.03
C LEU A 98 12.62 8.67 3.08
N ALA A 99 13.14 8.21 4.24
CA ALA A 99 14.55 7.85 4.37
C ALA A 99 14.95 6.73 3.40
N ARG A 100 14.16 5.65 3.32
CA ARG A 100 14.38 4.57 2.35
C ARG A 100 14.36 5.06 0.91
N TYR A 101 13.36 5.85 0.55
CA TYR A 101 13.27 6.41 -0.79
C TYR A 101 14.51 7.22 -1.17
N ASN A 102 14.98 8.09 -0.28
CA ASN A 102 16.17 8.92 -0.49
C ASN A 102 17.48 8.11 -0.57
N LEU A 103 17.55 7.00 0.16
CA LEU A 103 18.70 6.07 0.12
C LEU A 103 18.66 5.10 -1.07
N GLY A 104 17.68 5.22 -1.97
CA GLY A 104 17.52 4.30 -3.10
C GLY A 104 16.93 2.93 -2.73
N LEU A 105 16.51 2.77 -1.48
CA LEU A 105 15.75 1.61 -1.01
C LEU A 105 14.26 1.75 -1.34
N SER A 106 13.46 0.74 -1.06
CA SER A 106 12.03 0.76 -1.36
C SER A 106 11.20 1.12 -0.13
N PRO A 107 10.38 2.18 -0.16
CA PRO A 107 9.24 2.27 0.73
C PRO A 107 8.25 1.14 0.42
N LEU A 108 7.19 1.03 1.23
CA LEU A 108 6.12 0.05 1.09
C LEU A 108 4.78 0.75 0.95
N LEU A 109 3.79 0.06 0.40
CA LEU A 109 2.41 0.54 0.39
C LEU A 109 1.82 0.41 1.81
N ASN A 110 0.92 1.32 2.13
CA ASN A 110 0.28 1.47 3.45
C ASN A 110 -1.25 1.32 3.38
N GLY A 111 -1.75 0.47 2.50
CA GLY A 111 -3.17 0.17 2.37
C GLY A 111 -3.99 1.19 1.59
N THR A 112 -3.66 2.46 1.66
CA THR A 112 -4.43 3.55 1.04
C THR A 112 -3.54 4.68 0.54
N GLY A 113 -4.08 5.59 -0.29
CA GLY A 113 -3.37 6.76 -0.79
C GLY A 113 -2.17 6.41 -1.66
N PHE A 114 -2.30 5.43 -2.55
CA PHE A 114 -1.22 5.04 -3.45
C PHE A 114 -1.66 5.01 -4.93
N MET A 115 -0.68 5.11 -5.81
CA MET A 115 -0.81 5.04 -7.25
C MET A 115 -0.10 3.80 -7.79
N VAL A 116 -0.69 3.18 -8.81
CA VAL A 116 -0.06 2.09 -9.58
C VAL A 116 -0.27 2.34 -11.06
N ARG A 117 0.80 2.28 -11.87
CA ARG A 117 0.69 2.26 -13.33
C ARG A 117 -0.11 1.06 -13.77
N PHE A 118 -1.00 1.25 -14.70
CA PHE A 118 -1.90 0.19 -15.14
C PHE A 118 -1.15 -0.98 -15.79
N ASP A 119 -0.05 -0.72 -16.47
CA ASP A 119 0.81 -1.74 -17.08
C ASP A 119 1.42 -2.71 -16.07
N VAL A 120 1.59 -2.29 -14.82
CA VAL A 120 2.13 -3.15 -13.76
C VAL A 120 1.19 -4.31 -13.42
N VAL A 121 -0.11 -4.09 -13.54
CA VAL A 121 -1.14 -5.08 -13.18
C VAL A 121 -1.70 -5.83 -14.40
N LYS A 122 -1.51 -5.32 -15.62
CA LYS A 122 -1.99 -5.98 -16.85
C LYS A 122 -1.62 -7.46 -16.95
N PRO A 123 -0.39 -7.90 -16.63
CA PRO A 123 0.00 -9.31 -16.82
C PRO A 123 -0.65 -10.28 -15.84
N GLN A 124 -0.96 -9.84 -14.59
CA GLN A 124 -1.31 -10.75 -13.49
C GLN A 124 -2.48 -10.25 -12.63
N GLY A 125 -3.01 -9.04 -12.89
CA GLY A 125 -3.94 -8.36 -11.99
C GLY A 125 -3.28 -7.96 -10.67
N TRP A 126 -4.11 -7.82 -9.64
CA TRP A 126 -3.68 -7.60 -8.24
C TRP A 126 -3.54 -8.97 -7.55
N ASP A 127 -2.48 -9.71 -7.90
CA ASP A 127 -2.24 -11.06 -7.39
C ASP A 127 -1.72 -11.03 -5.95
N THR A 128 -2.63 -10.88 -4.98
CA THR A 128 -2.32 -10.95 -3.54
C THR A 128 -3.31 -11.86 -2.82
N LYS A 129 -2.86 -12.53 -1.75
CA LYS A 129 -3.64 -13.54 -1.02
C LYS A 129 -3.70 -13.29 0.48
N THR A 130 -2.71 -12.53 1.03
CA THR A 130 -2.63 -12.25 2.46
C THR A 130 -3.62 -11.18 2.90
N LEU A 131 -3.81 -11.04 4.21
CA LEU A 131 -4.67 -9.99 4.77
C LEU A 131 -4.08 -8.58 4.66
N THR A 132 -2.77 -8.48 4.40
CA THR A 132 -2.04 -7.24 4.13
C THR A 132 -1.58 -7.24 2.67
N GLU A 133 -2.55 -7.04 1.77
CA GLU A 133 -2.35 -7.08 0.33
C GLU A 133 -1.34 -6.06 -0.17
N ASP A 134 -1.23 -4.93 0.52
CA ASP A 134 -0.33 -3.82 0.28
C ASP A 134 1.14 -4.20 0.55
N ILE A 135 1.40 -4.78 1.72
CA ILE A 135 2.72 -5.32 2.08
C ILE A 135 3.09 -6.43 1.09
N GLU A 136 2.20 -7.40 0.86
CA GLU A 136 2.43 -8.49 -0.09
C GLU A 136 2.80 -7.98 -1.48
N PHE A 137 2.04 -7.03 -2.02
CA PHE A 137 2.30 -6.43 -3.32
C PHE A 137 3.68 -5.75 -3.35
N SER A 138 4.01 -5.00 -2.29
CA SER A 138 5.30 -4.33 -2.17
C SER A 138 6.46 -5.31 -2.16
N LEU A 139 6.37 -6.40 -1.39
CA LEU A 139 7.39 -7.45 -1.34
C LEU A 139 7.58 -8.14 -2.69
N LYS A 140 6.49 -8.43 -3.42
CA LYS A 140 6.57 -8.99 -4.78
C LYS A 140 7.32 -8.06 -5.74
N ARG A 141 7.15 -6.74 -5.60
CA ARG A 141 7.89 -5.75 -6.40
C ARG A 141 9.38 -5.74 -6.03
N ILE A 142 9.69 -5.72 -4.73
CA ILE A 142 11.07 -5.73 -4.22
C ILE A 142 11.82 -6.98 -4.68
N ILE A 143 11.20 -8.16 -4.60
CA ILE A 143 11.78 -9.43 -5.10
C ILE A 143 12.14 -9.34 -6.58
N LYS A 144 11.32 -8.67 -7.38
CA LYS A 144 11.57 -8.43 -8.81
C LYS A 144 12.60 -7.30 -9.08
N GLY A 145 13.25 -6.75 -8.05
CA GLY A 145 14.19 -5.64 -8.17
C GLY A 145 13.52 -4.30 -8.55
N LYS A 146 12.22 -4.16 -8.31
CA LYS A 146 11.45 -2.95 -8.63
C LYS A 146 11.18 -2.14 -7.38
N LYS A 147 11.77 -0.95 -7.32
CA LYS A 147 11.57 0.01 -6.22
C LYS A 147 10.18 0.63 -6.30
N LEU A 148 9.57 0.89 -5.15
CA LEU A 148 8.40 1.75 -5.02
C LEU A 148 8.84 3.21 -4.85
N GLY A 149 8.01 4.12 -5.33
CA GLY A 149 8.16 5.54 -5.15
C GLY A 149 7.53 6.07 -3.86
N TRP A 150 7.89 7.30 -3.53
CA TRP A 150 7.33 8.05 -2.41
C TRP A 150 6.98 9.47 -2.83
N ALA A 151 5.77 9.91 -2.50
CA ALA A 151 5.29 11.25 -2.80
C ALA A 151 4.87 11.98 -1.51
N THR A 152 5.79 12.73 -0.92
CA THR A 152 5.56 13.48 0.33
C THR A 152 4.41 14.49 0.22
N ASP A 153 4.26 15.11 -0.96
CA ASP A 153 3.28 16.18 -1.19
C ASP A 153 1.92 15.66 -1.67
N ALA A 154 1.80 14.34 -1.92
CA ALA A 154 0.53 13.70 -2.24
C ALA A 154 -0.12 13.21 -0.94
N ILE A 155 -0.92 14.05 -0.31
CA ILE A 155 -1.46 13.82 1.03
C ILE A 155 -2.88 13.26 0.94
N CYS A 156 -3.16 12.18 1.66
CA CYS A 156 -4.50 11.72 1.99
C CYS A 156 -4.68 11.63 3.50
N TYR A 157 -5.86 11.99 3.97
CA TYR A 157 -6.22 11.99 5.39
C TYR A 157 -7.08 10.78 5.67
N ASP A 158 -6.61 9.91 6.56
CA ASP A 158 -7.23 8.65 6.92
C ASP A 158 -7.80 8.70 8.34
N GLU A 159 -8.96 8.09 8.56
CA GLU A 159 -9.61 8.06 9.87
C GLU A 159 -9.10 6.88 10.70
N GLN A 160 -8.71 7.16 11.95
CA GLN A 160 -8.23 6.13 12.85
C GLN A 160 -9.28 5.78 13.91
N PRO A 161 -9.31 4.52 14.39
CA PRO A 161 -10.26 4.08 15.41
C PRO A 161 -10.06 4.84 16.73
N VAL A 162 -11.14 5.37 17.26
CA VAL A 162 -11.14 6.10 18.53
C VAL A 162 -11.10 5.16 19.73
N GLY A 163 -11.73 3.98 19.60
CA GLY A 163 -11.89 3.01 20.68
C GLY A 163 -10.83 1.90 20.67
N PHE A 164 -10.46 1.43 21.88
CA PHE A 164 -9.43 0.37 22.04
C PHE A 164 -9.82 -0.95 21.34
N VAL A 165 -11.06 -1.40 21.50
CA VAL A 165 -11.51 -2.69 20.93
C VAL A 165 -11.41 -2.68 19.39
N GLN A 166 -11.83 -1.58 18.78
CA GLN A 166 -11.74 -1.41 17.33
C GLN A 166 -10.27 -1.36 16.85
N SER A 167 -9.43 -0.59 17.56
CA SER A 167 -7.99 -0.53 17.30
C SER A 167 -7.32 -1.90 17.44
N TRP A 168 -7.65 -2.64 18.50
CA TRP A 168 -7.13 -4.00 18.71
C TRP A 168 -7.50 -4.95 17.57
N SER A 169 -8.78 -4.95 17.16
CA SER A 169 -9.26 -5.76 16.04
C SER A 169 -8.52 -5.43 14.72
N GLN A 170 -8.33 -4.15 14.44
CA GLN A 170 -7.62 -3.70 13.25
C GLN A 170 -6.13 -4.15 13.27
N ARG A 171 -5.43 -3.90 14.38
CA ARG A 171 -4.02 -4.26 14.54
C ARG A 171 -3.80 -5.77 14.55
N SER A 172 -4.70 -6.54 15.16
CA SER A 172 -4.67 -8.00 15.11
C SER A 172 -4.74 -8.52 13.67
N ARG A 173 -5.59 -7.94 12.84
CA ARG A 173 -5.65 -8.28 11.40
C ARG A 173 -4.34 -7.95 10.68
N TRP A 174 -3.72 -6.80 10.96
CA TRP A 174 -2.43 -6.43 10.39
C TRP A 174 -1.32 -7.38 10.80
N THR A 175 -1.28 -7.74 12.09
CA THR A 175 -0.28 -8.70 12.62
C THR A 175 -0.43 -10.07 11.95
N VAL A 176 -1.66 -10.59 11.82
CA VAL A 176 -1.89 -11.87 11.12
C VAL A 176 -1.45 -11.79 9.65
N GLY A 177 -1.82 -10.70 8.94
CA GLY A 177 -1.40 -10.50 7.55
C GLY A 177 0.12 -10.40 7.41
N HIS A 178 0.79 -9.71 8.34
CA HIS A 178 2.25 -9.61 8.36
C HIS A 178 2.92 -10.97 8.58
N ILE A 179 2.42 -11.79 9.53
CA ILE A 179 2.90 -13.16 9.77
C ILE A 179 2.71 -14.04 8.51
N GLN A 180 1.59 -13.90 7.81
CA GLN A 180 1.38 -14.57 6.52
C GLN A 180 2.46 -14.16 5.50
N CYS A 181 2.78 -12.87 5.43
CA CYS A 181 3.85 -12.37 4.56
C CYS A 181 5.24 -12.90 4.97
N ILE A 182 5.55 -12.96 6.27
CA ILE A 182 6.80 -13.57 6.76
C ILE A 182 6.92 -15.01 6.26
N HIS A 183 5.90 -15.81 6.47
CA HIS A 183 5.90 -17.23 6.07
C HIS A 183 6.09 -17.41 4.56
N GLU A 184 5.37 -16.62 3.78
CA GLU A 184 5.35 -16.78 2.32
C GLU A 184 6.58 -16.16 1.61
N TYR A 185 7.12 -15.03 2.14
CA TYR A 185 8.08 -14.21 1.39
C TYR A 185 9.50 -14.18 1.96
N THR A 186 9.76 -14.58 3.22
CA THR A 186 11.12 -14.53 3.79
C THR A 186 12.13 -15.31 2.96
N LYS A 187 11.81 -16.56 2.59
CA LYS A 187 12.70 -17.39 1.75
C LYS A 187 12.92 -16.78 0.37
N LYS A 188 11.85 -16.25 -0.26
CA LYS A 188 11.92 -15.62 -1.58
C LYS A 188 12.79 -14.36 -1.56
N LEU A 189 12.66 -13.54 -0.52
CA LEU A 189 13.48 -12.34 -0.31
C LEU A 189 14.94 -12.70 -0.04
N ALA A 190 15.22 -13.72 0.76
CA ALA A 190 16.59 -14.18 1.03
C ALA A 190 17.27 -14.67 -0.27
N ILE A 191 16.55 -15.40 -1.11
CA ILE A 191 17.05 -15.84 -2.42
C ILE A 191 17.31 -14.62 -3.31
N ALA A 192 16.34 -13.69 -3.43
CA ALA A 192 16.49 -12.49 -4.23
C ALA A 192 17.64 -11.60 -3.75
N ALA A 193 17.85 -11.48 -2.43
CA ALA A 193 18.97 -10.73 -1.85
C ALA A 193 20.31 -11.37 -2.21
N LYS A 194 20.40 -12.70 -2.24
CA LYS A 194 21.61 -13.44 -2.62
C LYS A 194 21.91 -13.34 -4.13
N GLU A 195 20.88 -13.46 -4.97
CA GLU A 195 21.01 -13.48 -6.42
C GLU A 195 21.23 -12.08 -6.99
N ASN A 196 20.39 -11.13 -6.63
CA ASN A 196 20.43 -9.76 -7.14
C ASN A 196 21.53 -8.91 -6.48
N LYS A 197 21.98 -9.29 -5.28
CA LYS A 197 22.99 -8.57 -4.47
C LYS A 197 22.69 -7.09 -4.27
N THR A 198 21.40 -6.74 -4.18
CA THR A 198 20.97 -5.36 -3.99
C THR A 198 20.66 -5.08 -2.52
N MET A 199 21.06 -3.89 -2.04
CA MET A 199 20.69 -3.42 -0.69
C MET A 199 19.18 -3.38 -0.48
N MET A 200 18.40 -3.12 -1.53
CA MET A 200 16.95 -3.08 -1.47
C MET A 200 16.34 -4.45 -1.12
N ASN A 201 16.82 -5.54 -1.70
CA ASN A 201 16.34 -6.89 -1.37
C ASN A 201 16.72 -7.28 0.06
N PHE A 202 17.93 -6.91 0.51
CA PHE A 202 18.37 -7.13 1.88
C PHE A 202 17.55 -6.32 2.89
N ASP A 203 17.31 -5.03 2.61
CA ASP A 203 16.44 -4.18 3.44
C ASP A 203 15.00 -4.72 3.52
N GLY A 204 14.46 -5.20 2.39
CA GLY A 204 13.14 -5.86 2.36
C GLY A 204 13.09 -7.12 3.25
N LEU A 205 14.16 -7.90 3.29
CA LEU A 205 14.27 -9.05 4.19
C LEU A 205 14.32 -8.62 5.66
N LEU A 206 15.12 -7.60 5.97
CA LEU A 206 15.17 -7.05 7.33
C LEU A 206 13.83 -6.48 7.77
N TYR A 207 13.12 -5.81 6.86
CA TYR A 207 11.80 -5.27 7.14
C TYR A 207 10.82 -6.36 7.55
N ILE A 208 10.67 -7.38 6.71
CA ILE A 208 9.63 -8.39 6.94
C ILE A 208 9.87 -9.20 8.23
N VAL A 209 11.12 -9.41 8.60
CA VAL A 209 11.49 -10.17 9.82
C VAL A 209 11.51 -9.28 11.06
N GLY A 210 11.88 -8.00 10.93
CA GLY A 210 12.12 -7.09 12.04
C GLY A 210 10.94 -6.22 12.45
N SER A 211 9.92 -6.05 11.61
CA SER A 211 8.79 -5.16 11.87
C SER A 211 7.48 -5.93 12.03
N ILE A 212 7.20 -6.40 13.24
CA ILE A 212 5.87 -6.90 13.60
C ILE A 212 5.08 -5.70 14.14
N PRO A 213 3.89 -5.38 13.58
CA PRO A 213 3.08 -4.23 13.98
C PRO A 213 2.43 -4.38 15.36
#